data_b9864737a42ac210eb98c5e2ace5253a
#
_entry.id   b9864737a42ac210eb98c5e2ace5253a
#
_cell.length_a   1.000
_cell.length_b   1.000
_cell.length_c   1.000
_cell.angle_alpha   90.00
_cell.angle_beta   90.00
_cell.angle_gamma   90.00
#
_symmetry.space_group_name_H-M   'P 1'
#
loop_
_entity.id
_entity.type
_entity.pdbx_description
1 polymer ?
#
loop_
_entity_poly.entity_id
_entity_poly.type
_entity_poly.pdbx_seq_one_letter_code
_entity_poly.pdbx_strand_id
1 'polypeptide(L)'
;MRGPLMLVSLHITHSSAGGMECLNDIIPGIEDAVGKALAESKDVEEYVIIRTCNRLEAYVATDDNHDVRLMMERIVKKTIPYSDREFWYILQDNECIKHLFTVVCGIDSLIVGEDQIQHQTRDAFMKAQKEGHVGKSLYALFNNAIIVGKRVRTETELNKGAV
;
A
#
# COMPACT_ATOMS: atom_id res chain seq x y z
N MET A 1 1.12 -25.04 14.86
CA MET A 1 0.69 -24.54 13.54
C MET A 1 0.29 -23.07 13.70
N ARG A 2 0.99 -22.15 13.05
CA ARG A 2 0.52 -20.76 13.01
C ARG A 2 -0.75 -20.70 12.17
N GLY A 3 -1.74 -19.91 12.60
CA GLY A 3 -2.94 -19.64 11.81
C GLY A 3 -2.62 -18.86 10.52
N PRO A 4 -3.62 -18.59 9.67
CA PRO A 4 -3.44 -17.71 8.53
C PRO A 4 -3.05 -16.32 9.02
N LEU A 5 -2.07 -15.70 8.34
CA LEU A 5 -1.69 -14.31 8.66
C LEU A 5 -2.84 -13.37 8.34
N MET A 6 -3.01 -12.36 9.18
CA MET A 6 -3.93 -11.25 8.97
C MET A 6 -3.27 -10.17 8.14
N LEU A 7 -4.06 -9.40 7.42
CA LEU A 7 -3.58 -8.29 6.60
C LEU A 7 -3.90 -6.96 7.27
N VAL A 8 -2.93 -6.06 7.28
CA VAL A 8 -3.09 -4.66 7.70
C VAL A 8 -2.43 -3.78 6.65
N SER A 9 -3.07 -2.69 6.26
CA SER A 9 -2.45 -1.72 5.35
C SER A 9 -2.68 -0.29 5.79
N LEU A 10 -1.60 0.50 5.72
CA LEU A 10 -1.61 1.94 5.93
C LEU A 10 -1.69 2.64 4.57
N HIS A 11 -2.54 3.63 4.47
CA HIS A 11 -2.76 4.41 3.26
C HIS A 11 -2.66 5.90 3.52
N ILE A 12 -1.86 6.59 2.70
CA ILE A 12 -1.79 8.04 2.59
C ILE A 12 -1.92 8.36 1.11
N THR A 13 -2.99 9.05 0.72
CA THR A 13 -3.28 9.36 -0.68
C THR A 13 -3.50 10.84 -0.88
N HIS A 14 -3.41 11.31 -2.13
CA HIS A 14 -3.64 12.71 -2.47
C HIS A 14 -5.04 13.20 -2.03
N SER A 15 -6.05 12.37 -2.11
CA SER A 15 -7.40 12.69 -1.68
C SER A 15 -7.53 12.85 -0.17
N SER A 16 -6.74 12.09 0.59
CA SER A 16 -6.69 12.20 2.05
C SER A 16 -5.78 13.32 2.53
N ALA A 17 -4.76 13.71 1.75
CA ALA A 17 -3.74 14.68 2.15
C ALA A 17 -4.03 16.15 1.75
N GLY A 18 -5.22 16.45 1.23
CA GLY A 18 -5.59 17.80 0.84
C GLY A 18 -4.85 18.36 -0.38
N GLY A 19 -4.08 17.55 -1.09
CA GLY A 19 -3.41 17.91 -2.33
C GLY A 19 -1.98 17.34 -2.47
N MET A 20 -1.44 17.38 -3.69
CA MET A 20 -0.13 16.81 -4.03
C MET A 20 1.06 17.53 -3.39
N GLU A 21 0.98 18.84 -3.17
CA GLU A 21 2.09 19.60 -2.59
C GLU A 21 2.39 19.13 -1.15
N CYS A 22 1.35 18.88 -0.35
CA CYS A 22 1.51 18.32 0.98
C CYS A 22 2.15 16.94 1.02
N LEU A 23 1.85 16.08 0.04
CA LEU A 23 2.37 14.72 0.02
C LEU A 23 3.88 14.68 -0.21
N ASN A 24 4.40 15.52 -1.10
CA ASN A 24 5.82 15.55 -1.42
C ASN A 24 6.71 15.86 -0.22
N ASP A 25 6.21 16.68 0.72
CA ASP A 25 6.94 17.06 1.92
C ASP A 25 6.84 16.00 3.03
N ILE A 26 5.72 15.30 3.12
CA ILE A 26 5.38 14.41 4.23
C ILE A 26 5.82 12.96 3.97
N ILE A 27 5.60 12.47 2.75
CA ILE A 27 5.80 11.06 2.40
C ILE A 27 7.20 10.54 2.71
N PRO A 28 8.31 11.24 2.38
CA PRO A 28 9.64 10.70 2.61
C PRO A 28 9.91 10.37 4.09
N GLY A 29 9.52 11.25 5.00
CA GLY A 29 9.71 11.04 6.43
C GLY A 29 8.86 9.90 6.98
N ILE A 30 7.63 9.74 6.48
CA ILE A 30 6.76 8.63 6.88
C ILE A 30 7.26 7.31 6.29
N GLU A 31 7.64 7.29 5.02
CA GLU A 31 8.18 6.09 4.36
C GLU A 31 9.36 5.52 5.13
N ASP A 32 10.33 6.36 5.48
CA ASP A 32 11.52 5.95 6.25
C ASP A 32 11.14 5.42 7.63
N ALA A 33 10.25 6.12 8.35
CA ALA A 33 9.82 5.72 9.68
C ALA A 33 9.03 4.41 9.67
N VAL A 34 8.10 4.24 8.71
CA VAL A 34 7.32 3.01 8.54
C VAL A 34 8.23 1.87 8.12
N GLY A 35 9.07 2.06 7.11
CA GLY A 35 10.00 1.03 6.62
C GLY A 35 10.92 0.51 7.72
N LYS A 36 11.50 1.40 8.52
CA LYS A 36 12.33 1.03 9.67
C LYS A 36 11.56 0.24 10.71
N ALA A 37 10.36 0.72 11.10
CA ALA A 37 9.55 0.06 12.11
C ALA A 37 9.08 -1.34 11.66
N LEU A 38 8.70 -1.50 10.39
CA LEU A 38 8.33 -2.80 9.84
C LEU A 38 9.51 -3.77 9.82
N ALA A 39 10.69 -3.30 9.43
CA ALA A 39 11.89 -4.14 9.38
C ALA A 39 12.38 -4.57 10.78
N GLU A 40 12.17 -3.76 11.81
CA GLU A 40 12.60 -4.02 13.18
C GLU A 40 11.55 -4.76 14.03
N SER A 41 10.29 -4.81 13.58
CA SER A 41 9.20 -5.44 14.33
C SER A 41 9.24 -6.96 14.22
N LYS A 42 9.16 -7.63 15.37
CA LYS A 42 9.03 -9.09 15.45
C LYS A 42 7.62 -9.61 15.11
N ASP A 43 6.64 -8.73 15.11
CA ASP A 43 5.23 -9.04 14.86
C ASP A 43 4.87 -8.92 13.37
N VAL A 44 5.82 -8.44 12.54
CA VAL A 44 5.69 -8.32 11.09
C VAL A 44 6.37 -9.51 10.41
N GLU A 45 5.57 -10.30 9.69
CA GLU A 45 6.08 -11.46 8.95
C GLU A 45 6.43 -11.10 7.49
N GLU A 46 5.61 -10.25 6.86
CA GLU A 46 5.78 -9.83 5.48
C GLU A 46 5.36 -8.37 5.31
N TYR A 47 6.03 -7.62 4.42
CA TYR A 47 5.57 -6.28 4.06
C TYR A 47 6.00 -5.85 2.66
N VAL A 48 5.18 -4.98 2.05
CA VAL A 48 5.47 -4.27 0.80
C VAL A 48 5.06 -2.81 0.96
N ILE A 49 5.94 -1.89 0.58
CA ILE A 49 5.67 -0.45 0.58
C ILE A 49 5.60 0.03 -0.86
N ILE A 50 4.46 0.60 -1.24
CA ILE A 50 4.24 1.25 -2.54
C ILE A 50 4.35 2.75 -2.32
N ARG A 51 5.27 3.38 -3.05
CA ARG A 51 5.39 4.83 -3.10
C ARG A 51 5.28 5.36 -4.51
N THR A 52 4.45 6.37 -4.68
CA THR A 52 4.32 7.13 -5.93
C THR A 52 4.27 8.63 -5.61
N CYS A 53 4.12 9.49 -6.61
CA CYS A 53 3.87 10.91 -6.39
C CYS A 53 2.52 11.18 -5.68
N ASN A 54 1.56 10.26 -5.77
CA ASN A 54 0.19 10.46 -5.31
C ASN A 54 -0.20 9.64 -4.09
N ARG A 55 0.64 8.70 -3.64
CA ARG A 55 0.32 7.81 -2.52
C ARG A 55 1.53 7.18 -1.86
N LEU A 56 1.38 6.87 -0.61
CA LEU A 56 2.19 5.93 0.16
C LEU A 56 1.26 4.87 0.74
N GLU A 57 1.53 3.62 0.44
CA GLU A 57 0.77 2.49 0.99
C GLU A 57 1.73 1.44 1.52
N ALA A 58 1.51 0.95 2.74
CA ALA A 58 2.26 -0.15 3.33
C ALA A 58 1.31 -1.32 3.60
N TYR A 59 1.54 -2.44 2.94
CA TYR A 59 0.81 -3.70 3.14
C TYR A 59 1.62 -4.63 4.00
N VAL A 60 1.02 -5.16 5.04
CA VAL A 60 1.68 -6.02 6.03
C VAL A 60 0.87 -7.29 6.25
N ALA A 61 1.56 -8.42 6.30
CA ALA A 61 1.00 -9.67 6.81
C ALA A 61 1.61 -9.97 8.18
N THR A 62 0.76 -10.25 9.15
CA THR A 62 1.11 -10.37 10.57
C THR A 62 0.23 -11.42 11.26
N ASP A 63 0.70 -11.98 12.35
CA ASP A 63 -0.12 -12.78 13.27
C ASP A 63 -0.77 -11.93 14.39
N ASP A 64 -0.38 -10.65 14.52
CA ASP A 64 -0.99 -9.66 15.42
C ASP A 64 -1.30 -8.34 14.71
N ASN A 65 -2.53 -8.24 14.15
CA ASN A 65 -2.97 -7.04 13.45
C ASN A 65 -3.20 -5.85 14.38
N HIS A 66 -3.50 -6.08 15.65
CA HIS A 66 -3.75 -5.01 16.62
C HIS A 66 -2.48 -4.21 16.90
N ASP A 67 -1.38 -4.89 17.24
CA ASP A 67 -0.12 -4.26 17.58
C ASP A 67 0.54 -3.58 16.37
N VAL A 68 0.47 -4.21 15.20
CA VAL A 68 0.95 -3.61 13.94
C VAL A 68 0.14 -2.37 13.57
N ARG A 69 -1.17 -2.40 13.71
CA ARG A 69 -2.04 -1.23 13.49
C ARG A 69 -1.67 -0.07 14.42
N LEU A 70 -1.54 -0.34 15.72
CA LEU A 70 -1.15 0.68 16.70
C LEU A 70 0.24 1.26 16.43
N MET A 71 1.18 0.43 15.99
CA MET A 71 2.51 0.86 15.58
C MET A 71 2.43 1.85 14.41
N MET A 72 1.70 1.53 13.35
CA MET A 72 1.51 2.41 12.21
C MET A 72 0.85 3.73 12.60
N GLU A 73 -0.21 3.69 13.41
CA GLU A 73 -0.88 4.89 13.92
C GLU A 73 0.06 5.81 14.69
N ARG A 74 0.90 5.26 15.55
CA ARG A 74 1.88 6.02 16.34
C ARG A 74 2.92 6.70 15.44
N ILE A 75 3.40 6.00 14.42
CA ILE A 75 4.38 6.56 13.47
C ILE A 75 3.78 7.75 12.74
N VAL A 76 2.59 7.60 12.17
CA VAL A 76 1.94 8.69 11.43
C VAL A 76 1.69 9.88 12.34
N LYS A 77 1.10 9.66 13.53
CA LYS A 77 0.82 10.73 14.49
C LYS A 77 2.08 11.46 14.98
N LYS A 78 3.21 10.77 15.09
CA LYS A 78 4.49 11.37 15.47
C LYS A 78 5.12 12.18 14.34
N THR A 79 4.97 11.71 13.10
CA THR A 79 5.60 12.32 11.93
C THR A 79 4.77 13.53 11.43
N ILE A 80 3.45 13.49 11.62
CA ILE A 80 2.52 14.55 11.19
C ILE A 80 1.77 15.08 12.43
N PRO A 81 2.37 15.94 13.25
CA PRO A 81 1.80 16.36 14.53
C PRO A 81 0.51 17.19 14.44
N TYR A 82 0.22 17.75 13.28
CA TYR A 82 -0.95 18.62 13.04
C TYR A 82 -1.97 18.02 12.08
N SER A 83 -1.84 16.73 11.75
CA SER A 83 -2.76 16.11 10.80
C SER A 83 -4.12 15.88 11.45
N ASP A 84 -5.14 16.55 10.92
CA ASP A 84 -6.49 16.06 11.03
C ASP A 84 -6.55 14.61 10.53
N ARG A 85 -7.44 13.81 11.10
CA ARG A 85 -7.56 12.37 10.85
C ARG A 85 -7.80 11.99 9.38
N GLU A 86 -7.94 12.96 8.49
CA GLU A 86 -8.22 12.79 7.06
C GLU A 86 -6.98 12.47 6.22
N PHE A 87 -5.76 12.62 6.77
CA PHE A 87 -4.53 12.42 6.02
C PHE A 87 -4.20 10.96 5.72
N TRP A 88 -4.71 10.05 6.52
CA TRP A 88 -4.37 8.65 6.43
C TRP A 88 -5.48 7.76 6.98
N TYR A 89 -5.47 6.52 6.54
CA TYR A 89 -6.37 5.49 7.07
C TYR A 89 -5.70 4.12 7.06
N ILE A 90 -6.25 3.19 7.83
CA ILE A 90 -5.78 1.82 7.92
C ILE A 90 -6.93 0.89 7.53
N LEU A 91 -6.62 -0.08 6.68
CA LEU A 91 -7.52 -1.15 6.27
C LEU A 91 -7.05 -2.49 6.85
N GLN A 92 -7.97 -3.44 6.96
CA GLN A 92 -7.69 -4.78 7.46
C GLN A 92 -8.32 -5.84 6.56
N ASP A 93 -7.64 -6.98 6.45
CA ASP A 93 -8.09 -8.20 5.78
C ASP A 93 -8.72 -7.97 4.40
N ASN A 94 -10.02 -8.26 4.24
CA ASN A 94 -10.72 -8.14 2.97
C ASN A 94 -10.71 -6.72 2.38
N GLU A 95 -10.69 -5.70 3.22
CA GLU A 95 -10.60 -4.31 2.76
C GLU A 95 -9.22 -4.01 2.16
N CYS A 96 -8.14 -4.56 2.74
CA CYS A 96 -6.79 -4.49 2.16
C CYS A 96 -6.76 -5.11 0.76
N ILE A 97 -7.32 -6.32 0.63
CA ILE A 97 -7.37 -7.06 -0.64
C ILE A 97 -8.13 -6.24 -1.68
N LYS A 98 -9.35 -5.83 -1.36
CA LYS A 98 -10.20 -5.04 -2.25
C LYS A 98 -9.51 -3.76 -2.70
N HIS A 99 -8.88 -3.04 -1.78
CA HIS A 99 -8.18 -1.80 -2.08
C HIS A 99 -7.02 -2.02 -3.05
N LEU A 100 -6.15 -3.00 -2.80
CA LEU A 100 -5.02 -3.31 -3.69
C LEU A 100 -5.48 -3.64 -5.11
N PHE A 101 -6.53 -4.46 -5.27
CA PHE A 101 -7.10 -4.76 -6.58
C PHE A 101 -7.63 -3.50 -7.28
N THR A 102 -8.32 -2.62 -6.55
CA THR A 102 -8.83 -1.34 -7.07
C THR A 102 -7.68 -0.45 -7.56
N VAL A 103 -6.60 -0.35 -6.79
CA VAL A 103 -5.40 0.42 -7.14
C VAL A 103 -4.72 -0.14 -8.38
N VAL A 104 -4.47 -1.45 -8.41
CA VAL A 104 -3.75 -2.10 -9.53
C VAL A 104 -4.56 -2.08 -10.82
N CYS A 105 -5.89 -2.11 -10.73
CA CYS A 105 -6.77 -1.92 -11.89
C CYS A 105 -6.84 -0.46 -12.37
N GLY A 106 -6.23 0.50 -11.66
CA GLY A 106 -6.23 1.92 -12.02
C GLY A 106 -7.56 2.64 -11.76
N ILE A 107 -8.46 2.03 -10.98
CA ILE A 107 -9.78 2.62 -10.66
C ILE A 107 -9.64 3.74 -9.62
N ASP A 108 -8.67 3.62 -8.72
CA ASP A 108 -8.37 4.60 -7.65
C ASP A 108 -7.27 5.59 -8.05
N SER A 109 -7.08 5.86 -9.33
CA SER A 109 -6.10 6.81 -9.85
C SER A 109 -6.73 8.15 -10.21
N LEU A 110 -5.94 9.24 -10.14
CA LEU A 110 -6.36 10.58 -10.60
C LEU A 110 -6.83 10.56 -12.05
N ILE A 111 -6.13 9.77 -12.86
CA ILE A 111 -6.52 9.47 -14.24
C ILE A 111 -6.90 7.99 -14.26
N VAL A 112 -8.18 7.71 -14.41
CA VAL A 112 -8.68 6.33 -14.44
C VAL A 112 -8.06 5.58 -15.62
N GLY A 113 -7.50 4.40 -15.32
CA GLY A 113 -6.87 3.53 -16.33
C GLY A 113 -5.40 3.86 -16.62
N GLU A 114 -4.73 4.72 -15.84
CA GLU A 114 -3.31 5.01 -15.99
C GLU A 114 -2.46 3.75 -15.71
N ASP A 115 -1.53 3.45 -16.63
CA ASP A 115 -0.67 2.25 -16.53
C ASP A 115 0.43 2.37 -15.47
N GLN A 116 0.78 3.59 -15.09
CA GLN A 116 1.93 3.88 -14.23
C GLN A 116 1.80 3.21 -12.86
N ILE A 117 0.60 3.24 -12.25
CA ILE A 117 0.40 2.65 -10.92
C ILE A 117 0.60 1.13 -10.90
N GLN A 118 0.24 0.42 -11.97
CA GLN A 118 0.48 -1.01 -12.06
C GLN A 118 1.97 -1.33 -12.13
N HIS A 119 2.75 -0.57 -12.91
CA HIS A 119 4.19 -0.74 -12.99
C HIS A 119 4.85 -0.44 -11.66
N GLN A 120 4.50 0.67 -11.01
CA GLN A 120 5.04 1.05 -9.70
C GLN A 120 4.71 0.02 -8.61
N THR A 121 3.49 -0.53 -8.61
CA THR A 121 3.10 -1.60 -7.68
C THR A 121 3.91 -2.87 -7.92
N ARG A 122 4.09 -3.27 -9.18
CA ARG A 122 4.92 -4.42 -9.54
C ARG A 122 6.37 -4.23 -9.09
N ASP A 123 6.93 -3.06 -9.35
CA ASP A 123 8.33 -2.76 -9.02
C ASP A 123 8.55 -2.74 -7.50
N ALA A 124 7.61 -2.17 -6.73
CA ALA A 124 7.63 -2.21 -5.27
C ALA A 124 7.57 -3.66 -4.74
N PHE A 125 6.69 -4.48 -5.29
CA PHE A 125 6.56 -5.89 -4.94
C PHE A 125 7.83 -6.67 -5.26
N MET A 126 8.42 -6.50 -6.45
CA MET A 126 9.66 -7.17 -6.84
C MET A 126 10.84 -6.75 -5.96
N LYS A 127 10.92 -5.46 -5.60
CA LYS A 127 11.93 -4.96 -4.68
C LYS A 127 11.81 -5.62 -3.31
N ALA A 128 10.61 -5.62 -2.71
CA ALA A 128 10.36 -6.26 -1.42
C ALA A 128 10.66 -7.76 -1.45
N GLN A 129 10.34 -8.45 -2.54
CA GLN A 129 10.66 -9.86 -2.74
C GLN A 129 12.18 -10.10 -2.78
N LYS A 130 12.91 -9.27 -3.51
CA LYS A 130 14.38 -9.36 -3.59
C LYS A 130 15.04 -9.10 -2.24
N GLU A 131 14.48 -8.21 -1.44
CA GLU A 131 14.96 -7.88 -0.10
C GLU A 131 14.54 -8.90 0.97
N GLY A 132 13.74 -9.92 0.60
CA GLY A 132 13.32 -10.99 1.51
C GLY A 132 12.14 -10.63 2.41
N HIS A 133 11.40 -9.59 2.09
CA HIS A 133 10.25 -9.11 2.88
C HIS A 133 8.91 -9.72 2.46
N VAL A 134 8.89 -10.55 1.43
CA VAL A 134 7.67 -11.17 0.89
C VAL A 134 7.67 -12.66 1.14
N GLY A 135 6.66 -13.15 1.83
CA GLY A 135 6.36 -14.57 2.00
C GLY A 135 5.13 -15.01 1.20
N LYS A 136 4.48 -16.07 1.63
CA LYS A 136 3.39 -16.69 0.87
C LYS A 136 2.15 -15.80 0.76
N SER A 137 1.81 -15.06 1.82
CA SER A 137 0.57 -14.27 1.90
C SER A 137 0.61 -13.08 0.96
N LEU A 138 1.64 -12.23 1.06
CA LEU A 138 1.78 -11.09 0.17
C LEU A 138 2.16 -11.49 -1.25
N TYR A 139 2.90 -12.59 -1.43
CA TYR A 139 3.14 -13.12 -2.78
C TYR A 139 1.83 -13.46 -3.50
N ALA A 140 0.95 -14.22 -2.84
CA ALA A 140 -0.34 -14.58 -3.42
C ALA A 140 -1.20 -13.33 -3.70
N LEU A 141 -1.26 -12.40 -2.75
CA LEU A 141 -2.04 -11.17 -2.89
C LEU A 141 -1.56 -10.31 -4.08
N PHE A 142 -0.29 -9.95 -4.10
CA PHE A 142 0.27 -9.05 -5.12
C PHE A 142 0.32 -9.70 -6.51
N ASN A 143 0.72 -10.96 -6.59
CA ASN A 143 0.76 -11.68 -7.87
C ASN A 143 -0.62 -11.75 -8.52
N ASN A 144 -1.66 -12.13 -7.75
CA ASN A 144 -3.03 -12.17 -8.24
C ASN A 144 -3.55 -10.78 -8.62
N ALA A 145 -3.28 -9.75 -7.82
CA ALA A 145 -3.69 -8.38 -8.13
C ALA A 145 -3.06 -7.88 -9.45
N ILE A 146 -1.77 -8.13 -9.67
CA ILE A 146 -1.07 -7.76 -10.90
C ILE A 146 -1.63 -8.51 -12.12
N ILE A 147 -1.93 -9.80 -12.00
CA ILE A 147 -2.55 -10.60 -13.08
C ILE A 147 -3.93 -10.01 -13.43
N VAL A 148 -4.77 -9.75 -12.43
CA VAL A 148 -6.11 -9.18 -12.65
C VAL A 148 -6.01 -7.78 -13.24
N GLY A 149 -5.11 -6.93 -12.77
CA GLY A 149 -4.89 -5.61 -13.36
C GLY A 149 -4.53 -5.64 -14.84
N LYS A 150 -3.69 -6.59 -15.25
CA LYS A 150 -3.38 -6.82 -16.68
C LYS A 150 -4.62 -7.23 -17.47
N ARG A 151 -5.42 -8.17 -16.94
CA ARG A 151 -6.64 -8.63 -17.59
C ARG A 151 -7.66 -7.51 -17.75
N VAL A 152 -7.89 -6.73 -16.71
CA VAL A 152 -8.81 -5.58 -16.78
C VAL A 152 -8.43 -4.64 -17.92
N ARG A 153 -7.14 -4.37 -18.12
CA ARG A 153 -6.67 -3.51 -19.20
C ARG A 153 -6.82 -4.09 -20.59
N THR A 154 -6.60 -5.39 -20.74
CA THR A 154 -6.72 -6.06 -22.04
C THR A 154 -8.15 -6.40 -22.42
N GLU A 155 -9.01 -6.65 -21.44
CA GLU A 155 -10.38 -7.13 -21.64
C GLU A 155 -11.45 -6.02 -21.50
N THR A 156 -11.07 -4.81 -21.06
CA THR A 156 -11.98 -3.68 -20.87
C THR A 156 -11.50 -2.42 -21.56
N GLU A 157 -12.37 -1.39 -21.62
CA GLU A 157 -12.05 -0.09 -22.22
C GLU A 157 -11.46 0.93 -21.24
N LEU A 158 -11.13 0.51 -20.01
CA LEU A 158 -10.60 1.40 -18.96
C LEU A 158 -9.35 2.16 -19.38
N ASN A 159 -8.52 1.58 -20.27
CA ASN A 159 -7.32 2.22 -20.79
C ASN A 159 -7.55 3.19 -21.96
N LYS A 160 -8.69 3.11 -22.61
CA LYS A 160 -8.90 3.84 -23.88
C LYS A 160 -9.24 5.31 -23.69
N GLY A 161 -9.47 5.76 -22.45
CA GLY A 161 -9.73 7.15 -22.10
C GLY A 161 -8.53 7.93 -21.57
N ALA A 162 -7.41 7.26 -21.29
CA ALA A 162 -6.18 7.87 -20.81
C ALA A 162 -5.29 8.29 -21.98
N VAL A 163 -5.68 9.35 -22.65
CA VAL A 163 -4.87 10.00 -23.70
C VAL A 163 -4.24 11.24 -23.11
#